data_991d90dd0d44da875e74970f35aec9c8
#
_entry.id   991d90dd0d44da875e74970f35aec9c8
#
_cell.length_a   1.000
_cell.length_b   1.000
_cell.length_c   1.000
_cell.angle_alpha   90.00
_cell.angle_beta   90.00
_cell.angle_gamma   90.00
#
_symmetry.space_group_name_H-M   'P 1'
#
loop_
_entity.id
_entity.type
_entity.pdbx_description
1 polymer ?
#
loop_
_entity_poly.entity_id
_entity_poly.type
_entity_poly.pdbx_seq_one_letter_code
_entity_poly.pdbx_strand_id
1 'polypeptide(L)'
;MNPQAKLIFTISLLMGTTITISSNHWVMAWAGLEINTLAILPLISKSHHPRAIEAATKYFLTQAAASALVLFSSMTNAWYTGQWDITQLTHPTSCLVLTTAIAMKLGLVPFHFWFPEVLQGSSLTTGLLLSTIMKLPPIALLYMTSNTLNPTLLTSMAILSAALGGWMGLNQTQIRKILAFSSISHLGWMTIIIVYNPKLTLLNFYLYALMTMAVFLTLNSINTLKLSTLMTTWTKTPALSAMLFLTLLSLAGLPPLTGFLPKWLIIQELTKQNMALAAVALSILSLLGLFFYLRLAYCATITLPPHTTNHMKLWHTNKPTSSSISILTTVSTTLLPISPLISTMI
;
A
#
# COMPACT_ATOMS: atom_id res chain seq x y z
N MET A 1 10.26 -24.23 1.46
CA MET A 1 10.44 -23.70 0.09
C MET A 1 11.94 -23.60 -0.20
N ASN A 2 12.41 -24.16 -1.31
CA ASN A 2 13.84 -24.10 -1.72
C ASN A 2 14.28 -22.65 -1.93
N PRO A 3 15.50 -22.25 -1.54
CA PRO A 3 16.01 -20.89 -1.73
C PRO A 3 16.07 -20.48 -3.21
N GLN A 4 16.39 -21.41 -4.10
CA GLN A 4 16.37 -21.18 -5.54
C GLN A 4 14.96 -20.86 -6.07
N ALA A 5 13.94 -21.62 -5.65
CA ALA A 5 12.56 -21.35 -6.01
C ALA A 5 12.08 -19.98 -5.53
N LYS A 6 12.47 -19.59 -4.31
CA LYS A 6 12.17 -18.26 -3.79
C LYS A 6 12.81 -17.16 -4.64
N LEU A 7 14.03 -17.34 -5.09
CA LEU A 7 14.76 -16.41 -5.94
C LEU A 7 14.06 -16.28 -7.31
N ILE A 8 13.66 -17.40 -7.92
CA ILE A 8 12.91 -17.40 -9.20
C ILE A 8 11.62 -16.59 -9.06
N PHE A 9 10.82 -16.82 -8.00
CA PHE A 9 9.58 -16.08 -7.81
C PHE A 9 9.80 -14.59 -7.52
N THR A 10 10.87 -14.20 -6.82
CA THR A 10 11.18 -12.78 -6.63
C THR A 10 11.66 -12.11 -7.92
N ILE A 11 12.43 -12.80 -8.75
CA ILE A 11 12.84 -12.29 -10.06
C ILE A 11 11.62 -12.17 -10.99
N SER A 12 10.73 -13.17 -11.03
CA SER A 12 9.53 -13.11 -11.87
C SER A 12 8.57 -11.97 -11.47
N LEU A 13 8.49 -11.61 -10.18
CA LEU A 13 7.78 -10.40 -9.74
C LEU A 13 8.38 -9.12 -10.32
N LEU A 14 9.71 -8.99 -10.31
CA LEU A 14 10.39 -7.83 -10.89
C LEU A 14 10.21 -7.78 -12.40
N MET A 15 10.34 -8.91 -13.09
CA MET A 15 10.11 -9.00 -14.54
C MET A 15 8.67 -8.63 -14.91
N GLY A 16 7.67 -9.14 -14.18
CA GLY A 16 6.28 -8.79 -14.44
C GLY A 16 5.98 -7.30 -14.21
N THR A 17 6.58 -6.68 -13.18
CA THR A 17 6.43 -5.22 -12.96
C THR A 17 7.10 -4.40 -14.06
N THR A 18 8.29 -4.78 -14.52
CA THR A 18 8.97 -4.06 -15.61
C THR A 18 8.22 -4.20 -16.94
N ILE A 19 7.70 -5.40 -17.26
CA ILE A 19 6.90 -5.63 -18.46
C ILE A 19 5.65 -4.73 -18.45
N THR A 20 4.93 -4.64 -17.33
CA THR A 20 3.73 -3.78 -17.26
C THR A 20 4.04 -2.30 -17.40
N ILE A 21 5.15 -1.81 -16.85
CA ILE A 21 5.53 -0.40 -16.90
C ILE A 21 6.03 -0.02 -18.31
N SER A 22 6.76 -0.92 -18.98
CA SER A 22 7.33 -0.66 -20.31
C SER A 22 6.37 -0.98 -21.47
N SER A 23 5.19 -1.55 -21.18
CA SER A 23 4.27 -1.97 -22.23
C SER A 23 3.47 -0.81 -22.79
N ASN A 24 3.35 -0.73 -24.13
CA ASN A 24 2.43 0.16 -24.83
C ASN A 24 1.16 -0.57 -25.30
N HIS A 25 1.19 -1.90 -25.32
CA HIS A 25 0.11 -2.74 -25.82
C HIS A 25 -0.62 -3.45 -24.66
N TRP A 26 -1.96 -3.46 -24.68
CA TRP A 26 -2.79 -4.04 -23.61
C TRP A 26 -2.50 -5.49 -23.29
N VAL A 27 -2.24 -6.33 -24.29
CA VAL A 27 -1.94 -7.76 -24.10
C VAL A 27 -0.63 -7.94 -23.32
N MET A 28 0.38 -7.12 -23.58
CA MET A 28 1.66 -7.18 -22.84
C MET A 28 1.48 -6.68 -21.39
N ALA A 29 0.70 -5.62 -21.20
CA ALA A 29 0.36 -5.14 -19.84
C ALA A 29 -0.38 -6.22 -19.04
N TRP A 30 -1.36 -6.87 -19.67
CA TRP A 30 -2.08 -7.98 -19.04
C TRP A 30 -1.17 -9.15 -18.69
N ALA A 31 -0.31 -9.59 -19.61
CA ALA A 31 0.64 -10.67 -19.35
C ALA A 31 1.57 -10.36 -18.17
N GLY A 32 2.08 -9.12 -18.09
CA GLY A 32 2.90 -8.70 -16.96
C GLY A 32 2.13 -8.70 -15.63
N LEU A 33 0.87 -8.28 -15.62
CA LEU A 33 0.00 -8.37 -14.44
C LEU A 33 -0.24 -9.83 -14.02
N GLU A 34 -0.42 -10.75 -14.97
CA GLU A 34 -0.67 -12.16 -14.70
C GLU A 34 0.59 -12.86 -14.16
N ILE A 35 1.76 -12.57 -14.71
CA ILE A 35 3.04 -13.06 -14.18
C ILE A 35 3.19 -12.65 -12.71
N ASN A 36 2.88 -11.41 -12.36
CA ASN A 36 2.94 -10.95 -10.98
C ASN A 36 1.97 -11.70 -10.06
N THR A 37 0.72 -11.91 -10.50
CA THR A 37 -0.28 -12.63 -9.70
C THR A 37 0.11 -14.07 -9.46
N LEU A 38 0.64 -14.77 -10.47
CA LEU A 38 1.08 -16.16 -10.34
C LEU A 38 2.35 -16.29 -9.50
N ALA A 39 3.29 -15.35 -9.62
CA ALA A 39 4.56 -15.39 -8.89
C ALA A 39 4.41 -15.19 -7.38
N ILE A 40 3.42 -14.44 -6.92
CA ILE A 40 3.23 -14.19 -5.49
C ILE A 40 2.48 -15.32 -4.76
N LEU A 41 1.68 -16.13 -5.46
CA LEU A 41 0.89 -17.21 -4.86
C LEU A 41 1.72 -18.20 -4.04
N PRO A 42 2.85 -18.75 -4.55
CA PRO A 42 3.69 -19.66 -3.78
C PRO A 42 4.35 -18.98 -2.57
N LEU A 43 4.57 -17.66 -2.65
CA LEU A 43 5.12 -16.89 -1.54
C LEU A 43 4.10 -16.70 -0.41
N ILE A 44 2.81 -16.55 -0.71
CA ILE A 44 1.73 -16.47 0.26
C ILE A 44 1.53 -17.83 0.93
N SER A 45 1.47 -18.90 0.17
CA SER A 45 1.22 -20.26 0.67
C SER A 45 2.42 -20.94 1.33
N LYS A 46 3.56 -20.23 1.45
CA LYS A 46 4.86 -20.76 1.90
C LYS A 46 4.80 -21.59 3.20
N SER A 47 3.94 -21.24 4.14
CA SER A 47 3.84 -21.90 5.45
C SER A 47 3.01 -23.19 5.41
N HIS A 48 2.31 -23.48 4.31
CA HIS A 48 1.35 -24.60 4.17
C HIS A 48 0.30 -24.65 5.29
N HIS A 49 0.12 -23.55 6.02
CA HIS A 49 -0.90 -23.44 7.06
C HIS A 49 -2.28 -23.21 6.40
N PRO A 50 -3.38 -23.76 6.93
CA PRO A 50 -4.71 -23.61 6.32
C PRO A 50 -5.11 -22.16 6.02
N ARG A 51 -4.80 -21.22 6.94
CA ARG A 51 -5.04 -19.79 6.73
C ARG A 51 -4.22 -19.18 5.59
N ALA A 52 -3.01 -19.67 5.34
CA ALA A 52 -2.18 -19.20 4.24
C ALA A 52 -2.69 -19.71 2.89
N ILE A 53 -3.20 -20.93 2.86
CA ILE A 53 -3.84 -21.50 1.66
C ILE A 53 -5.14 -20.76 1.35
N GLU A 54 -5.98 -20.51 2.36
CA GLU A 54 -7.20 -19.71 2.22
C GLU A 54 -6.89 -18.28 1.70
N ALA A 55 -5.85 -17.65 2.23
CA ALA A 55 -5.41 -16.33 1.76
C ALA A 55 -4.94 -16.38 0.29
N ALA A 56 -4.20 -17.42 -0.10
CA ALA A 56 -3.74 -17.60 -1.47
C ALA A 56 -4.90 -17.81 -2.44
N THR A 57 -5.90 -18.64 -2.08
CA THR A 57 -7.09 -18.87 -2.92
C THR A 57 -7.94 -17.61 -3.08
N LYS A 58 -8.19 -16.86 -2.00
CA LYS A 58 -8.93 -15.58 -2.05
C LYS A 58 -8.21 -14.55 -2.93
N TYR A 59 -6.89 -14.45 -2.79
CA TYR A 59 -6.07 -13.58 -3.65
C TYR A 59 -6.18 -13.99 -5.12
N PHE A 60 -6.00 -15.27 -5.42
CA PHE A 60 -6.04 -15.77 -6.79
C PHE A 60 -7.40 -15.48 -7.46
N LEU A 61 -8.51 -15.83 -6.80
CA LEU A 61 -9.85 -15.65 -7.37
C LEU A 61 -10.15 -14.17 -7.68
N THR A 62 -9.81 -13.27 -6.74
CA THR A 62 -10.07 -11.82 -6.96
C THR A 62 -9.17 -11.23 -8.05
N GLN A 63 -7.90 -11.63 -8.10
CA GLN A 63 -6.96 -11.11 -9.10
C GLN A 63 -7.22 -11.70 -10.49
N ALA A 64 -7.62 -12.98 -10.58
CA ALA A 64 -8.02 -13.60 -11.85
C ALA A 64 -9.27 -12.95 -12.43
N ALA A 65 -10.30 -12.70 -11.62
CA ALA A 65 -11.48 -11.96 -12.05
C ALA A 65 -11.12 -10.55 -12.54
N ALA A 66 -10.25 -9.85 -11.82
CA ALA A 66 -9.80 -8.51 -12.21
C ALA A 66 -8.98 -8.54 -13.52
N SER A 67 -8.12 -9.55 -13.74
CA SER A 67 -7.35 -9.67 -14.97
C SER A 67 -8.23 -10.00 -16.19
N ALA A 68 -9.27 -10.82 -15.99
CA ALA A 68 -10.26 -11.06 -17.03
C ALA A 68 -11.02 -9.79 -17.43
N LEU A 69 -11.38 -8.93 -16.45
CA LEU A 69 -12.02 -7.64 -16.73
C LEU A 69 -11.07 -6.67 -17.44
N VAL A 70 -9.76 -6.67 -17.16
CA VAL A 70 -8.77 -5.87 -17.92
C VAL A 70 -8.74 -6.29 -19.37
N LEU A 71 -8.68 -7.59 -19.66
CA LEU A 71 -8.74 -8.09 -21.03
C LEU A 71 -10.07 -7.74 -21.71
N PHE A 72 -11.19 -7.93 -21.02
CA PHE A 72 -12.49 -7.60 -21.57
C PHE A 72 -12.60 -6.12 -21.94
N SER A 73 -12.11 -5.22 -21.07
CA SER A 73 -12.10 -3.79 -21.35
C SER A 73 -11.22 -3.42 -22.55
N SER A 74 -10.06 -4.06 -22.71
CA SER A 74 -9.16 -3.83 -23.84
C SER A 74 -9.75 -4.38 -25.14
N MET A 75 -10.37 -5.56 -25.12
CA MET A 75 -11.04 -6.15 -26.27
C MET A 75 -12.24 -5.31 -26.73
N THR A 76 -13.06 -4.83 -25.81
CA THR A 76 -14.19 -3.96 -26.15
C THR A 76 -13.71 -2.64 -26.73
N ASN A 77 -12.64 -2.05 -26.19
CA ASN A 77 -12.05 -0.85 -26.80
C ASN A 77 -11.54 -1.13 -28.23
N ALA A 78 -10.79 -2.22 -28.41
CA ALA A 78 -10.27 -2.60 -29.73
C ALA A 78 -11.39 -2.91 -30.74
N TRP A 79 -12.51 -3.50 -30.30
CA TRP A 79 -13.67 -3.77 -31.14
C TRP A 79 -14.31 -2.49 -31.71
N TYR A 80 -14.44 -1.45 -30.85
CA TYR A 80 -15.07 -0.19 -31.28
C TYR A 80 -14.11 0.79 -31.96
N THR A 81 -12.83 0.81 -31.57
CA THR A 81 -11.86 1.83 -32.00
C THR A 81 -10.77 1.29 -32.91
N GLY A 82 -10.58 -0.04 -32.96
CA GLY A 82 -9.46 -0.69 -33.66
C GLY A 82 -8.10 -0.52 -32.99
N GLN A 83 -8.03 0.15 -31.81
CA GLN A 83 -6.78 0.52 -31.14
C GLN A 83 -6.47 -0.41 -29.97
N TRP A 84 -5.22 -0.89 -29.91
CA TRP A 84 -4.69 -1.71 -28.82
C TRP A 84 -3.75 -0.96 -27.87
N ASP A 85 -3.49 0.31 -28.16
CA ASP A 85 -2.62 1.14 -27.35
C ASP A 85 -3.26 1.49 -26.01
N ILE A 86 -2.45 1.47 -24.93
CA ILE A 86 -2.92 1.75 -23.56
C ILE A 86 -3.40 3.19 -23.44
N THR A 87 -2.74 4.13 -24.10
CA THR A 87 -3.05 5.56 -24.03
C THR A 87 -4.31 5.96 -24.80
N GLN A 88 -4.77 5.11 -25.73
CA GLN A 88 -5.91 5.39 -26.62
C GLN A 88 -7.19 4.66 -26.19
N LEU A 89 -7.55 4.82 -24.93
CA LEU A 89 -8.78 4.26 -24.37
C LEU A 89 -9.91 5.30 -24.47
N THR A 90 -10.71 5.28 -25.55
CA THR A 90 -11.72 6.32 -25.81
C THR A 90 -13.15 5.87 -25.55
N HIS A 91 -13.45 4.57 -25.62
CA HIS A 91 -14.80 4.06 -25.45
C HIS A 91 -15.26 4.13 -23.99
N PRO A 92 -16.40 4.79 -23.64
CA PRO A 92 -16.79 5.09 -22.28
C PRO A 92 -17.05 3.83 -21.43
N THR A 93 -17.66 2.78 -21.99
CA THR A 93 -17.91 1.52 -21.27
C THR A 93 -16.62 0.79 -20.97
N SER A 94 -15.66 0.80 -21.88
CA SER A 94 -14.33 0.21 -21.69
C SER A 94 -13.57 0.93 -20.56
N CYS A 95 -13.66 2.28 -20.51
CA CYS A 95 -13.08 3.08 -19.40
C CYS A 95 -13.67 2.69 -18.04
N LEU A 96 -14.99 2.54 -17.96
CA LEU A 96 -15.66 2.14 -16.71
C LEU A 96 -15.25 0.73 -16.27
N VAL A 97 -15.24 -0.23 -17.18
CA VAL A 97 -14.82 -1.60 -16.87
C VAL A 97 -13.34 -1.65 -16.46
N LEU A 98 -12.48 -0.90 -17.13
CA LEU A 98 -11.07 -0.82 -16.77
C LEU A 98 -10.87 -0.22 -15.37
N THR A 99 -11.55 0.88 -15.04
CA THR A 99 -11.44 1.49 -13.71
C THR A 99 -11.86 0.52 -12.62
N THR A 100 -12.95 -0.23 -12.81
CA THR A 100 -13.39 -1.25 -11.84
C THR A 100 -12.39 -2.40 -11.74
N ALA A 101 -11.80 -2.85 -12.85
CA ALA A 101 -10.81 -3.91 -12.88
C ALA A 101 -9.53 -3.53 -12.11
N ILE A 102 -9.03 -2.32 -12.34
CA ILE A 102 -7.85 -1.81 -11.63
C ILE A 102 -8.17 -1.55 -10.14
N ALA A 103 -9.37 -1.05 -9.84
CA ALA A 103 -9.85 -0.89 -8.46
C ALA A 103 -9.89 -2.22 -7.71
N MET A 104 -10.32 -3.32 -8.35
CA MET A 104 -10.23 -4.68 -7.79
C MET A 104 -8.79 -5.10 -7.52
N LYS A 105 -7.86 -4.85 -8.45
CA LYS A 105 -6.44 -5.19 -8.28
C LYS A 105 -5.78 -4.42 -7.15
N LEU A 106 -6.09 -3.15 -6.98
CA LEU A 106 -5.58 -2.31 -5.91
C LEU A 106 -6.24 -2.61 -4.56
N GLY A 107 -7.47 -3.11 -4.58
CA GLY A 107 -8.29 -3.28 -3.39
C GLY A 107 -8.92 -1.97 -2.92
N LEU A 108 -9.39 -1.13 -3.85
CA LEU A 108 -10.19 0.05 -3.55
C LEU A 108 -11.61 -0.35 -3.15
N VAL A 109 -12.30 0.51 -2.42
CA VAL A 109 -13.70 0.30 -2.10
C VAL A 109 -14.55 0.46 -3.38
N PRO A 110 -15.48 -0.48 -3.65
CA PRO A 110 -16.03 -1.54 -2.76
C PRO A 110 -15.26 -2.87 -2.75
N PHE A 111 -14.25 -3.07 -3.56
CA PHE A 111 -13.56 -4.36 -3.78
C PHE A 111 -12.41 -4.63 -2.79
N HIS A 112 -12.43 -4.07 -1.60
CA HIS A 112 -11.31 -4.08 -0.65
C HIS A 112 -11.22 -5.31 0.27
N PHE A 113 -12.28 -6.12 0.39
CA PHE A 113 -12.40 -7.17 1.41
C PHE A 113 -11.28 -8.22 1.37
N TRP A 114 -10.79 -8.55 0.18
CA TRP A 114 -9.74 -9.55 0.00
C TRP A 114 -8.42 -9.15 0.65
N PHE A 115 -8.08 -7.87 0.64
CA PHE A 115 -6.74 -7.41 1.02
C PHE A 115 -6.43 -7.57 2.53
N PRO A 116 -7.32 -7.21 3.48
CA PRO A 116 -7.10 -7.47 4.91
C PRO A 116 -7.03 -8.97 5.26
N GLU A 117 -7.79 -9.80 4.57
CA GLU A 117 -7.80 -11.25 4.81
C GLU A 117 -6.51 -11.91 4.29
N VAL A 118 -6.06 -11.51 3.11
CA VAL A 118 -4.80 -11.99 2.53
C VAL A 118 -3.60 -11.57 3.38
N LEU A 119 -3.55 -10.31 3.85
CA LEU A 119 -2.49 -9.86 4.75
C LEU A 119 -2.51 -10.60 6.10
N GLN A 120 -3.69 -10.96 6.60
CA GLN A 120 -3.80 -11.75 7.82
C GLN A 120 -3.20 -13.15 7.67
N GLY A 121 -3.40 -13.82 6.52
CA GLY A 121 -2.89 -15.16 6.26
C GLY A 121 -1.42 -15.21 5.82
N SER A 122 -0.88 -14.10 5.31
CA SER A 122 0.49 -14.04 4.78
C SER A 122 1.54 -13.74 5.85
N SER A 123 2.83 -14.02 5.59
CA SER A 123 3.94 -13.59 6.44
C SER A 123 4.18 -12.09 6.31
N LEU A 124 4.90 -11.47 7.27
CA LEU A 124 5.20 -10.02 7.22
C LEU A 124 6.02 -9.64 5.98
N THR A 125 6.94 -10.51 5.55
CA THR A 125 7.75 -10.28 4.35
C THR A 125 6.92 -10.33 3.07
N THR A 126 5.99 -11.28 2.95
CA THR A 126 5.07 -11.34 1.81
C THR A 126 4.02 -10.22 1.88
N GLY A 127 3.61 -9.83 3.08
CA GLY A 127 2.75 -8.66 3.30
C GLY A 127 3.39 -7.36 2.81
N LEU A 128 4.70 -7.21 3.00
CA LEU A 128 5.46 -6.09 2.45
C LEU A 128 5.39 -6.09 0.90
N LEU A 129 5.66 -7.22 0.25
CA LEU A 129 5.59 -7.33 -1.21
C LEU A 129 4.19 -7.00 -1.74
N LEU A 130 3.14 -7.50 -1.07
CA LEU A 130 1.74 -7.22 -1.41
C LEU A 130 1.37 -5.74 -1.27
N SER A 131 1.87 -5.08 -0.23
CA SER A 131 1.53 -3.67 0.03
C SER A 131 2.33 -2.68 -0.82
N THR A 132 3.47 -3.07 -1.39
CA THR A 132 4.38 -2.19 -2.16
C THR A 132 4.50 -2.63 -3.61
N ILE A 133 5.21 -3.71 -3.91
CA ILE A 133 5.56 -4.14 -5.27
C ILE A 133 4.31 -4.47 -6.09
N MET A 134 3.36 -5.19 -5.51
CA MET A 134 2.15 -5.61 -6.23
C MET A 134 1.20 -4.45 -6.56
N LYS A 135 1.30 -3.32 -5.87
CA LYS A 135 0.50 -2.12 -6.17
C LYS A 135 1.10 -1.26 -7.28
N LEU A 136 2.39 -1.43 -7.58
CA LEU A 136 3.11 -0.63 -8.57
C LEU A 136 2.52 -0.81 -9.98
N PRO A 137 2.32 -2.04 -10.53
CA PRO A 137 1.78 -2.21 -11.87
C PRO A 137 0.38 -1.63 -12.08
N PRO A 138 -0.62 -1.85 -11.19
CA PRO A 138 -1.93 -1.24 -11.36
C PRO A 138 -1.90 0.29 -11.28
N ILE A 139 -1.04 0.87 -10.42
CA ILE A 139 -0.87 2.34 -10.34
C ILE A 139 -0.22 2.88 -11.62
N ALA A 140 0.76 2.17 -12.19
CA ALA A 140 1.38 2.55 -13.45
C ALA A 140 0.35 2.56 -14.60
N LEU A 141 -0.54 1.57 -14.66
CA LEU A 141 -1.62 1.55 -15.65
C LEU A 141 -2.60 2.72 -15.44
N LEU A 142 -2.99 3.03 -14.20
CA LEU A 142 -3.81 4.21 -13.92
C LEU A 142 -3.10 5.50 -14.34
N TYR A 143 -1.78 5.58 -14.16
CA TYR A 143 -0.98 6.71 -14.59
C TYR A 143 -1.02 6.90 -16.11
N MET A 144 -0.83 5.81 -16.88
CA MET A 144 -0.86 5.84 -18.34
C MET A 144 -2.24 6.17 -18.90
N THR A 145 -3.31 5.76 -18.20
CA THR A 145 -4.71 6.00 -18.62
C THR A 145 -5.35 7.21 -17.96
N SER A 146 -4.62 8.01 -17.19
CA SER A 146 -5.16 9.11 -16.36
C SER A 146 -6.06 10.09 -17.11
N ASN A 147 -5.74 10.39 -18.37
CA ASN A 147 -6.49 11.34 -19.19
C ASN A 147 -7.86 10.83 -19.68
N THR A 148 -8.10 9.52 -19.63
CA THR A 148 -9.30 8.88 -20.18
C THR A 148 -10.30 8.43 -19.11
N LEU A 149 -9.85 8.44 -17.84
CA LEU A 149 -10.64 7.94 -16.72
C LEU A 149 -11.72 8.96 -16.26
N ASN A 150 -12.85 8.45 -15.80
CA ASN A 150 -13.92 9.29 -15.26
C ASN A 150 -13.56 9.87 -13.89
N PRO A 151 -13.43 11.22 -13.75
CA PRO A 151 -13.00 11.85 -12.51
C PRO A 151 -14.01 11.65 -11.37
N THR A 152 -15.31 11.70 -11.64
CA THR A 152 -16.36 11.54 -10.64
C THR A 152 -16.38 10.15 -10.00
N LEU A 153 -16.17 9.11 -10.80
CA LEU A 153 -16.08 7.73 -10.30
C LEU A 153 -14.84 7.54 -9.43
N LEU A 154 -13.69 8.02 -9.89
CA LEU A 154 -12.43 7.91 -9.11
C LEU A 154 -12.49 8.72 -7.80
N THR A 155 -13.04 9.93 -7.82
CA THR A 155 -13.20 10.74 -6.58
C THR A 155 -14.14 10.07 -5.58
N SER A 156 -15.24 9.49 -6.03
CA SER A 156 -16.16 8.77 -5.14
C SER A 156 -15.52 7.53 -4.53
N MET A 157 -14.83 6.70 -5.33
CA MET A 157 -14.09 5.53 -4.83
C MET A 157 -12.96 5.92 -3.88
N ALA A 158 -12.29 7.04 -4.14
CA ALA A 158 -11.22 7.56 -3.30
C ALA A 158 -11.72 7.98 -1.92
N ILE A 159 -12.81 8.76 -1.86
CA ILE A 159 -13.42 9.19 -0.59
C ILE A 159 -13.95 7.98 0.18
N LEU A 160 -14.64 7.05 -0.47
CA LEU A 160 -15.12 5.82 0.16
C LEU A 160 -13.97 4.94 0.68
N SER A 161 -12.85 4.85 -0.05
CA SER A 161 -11.69 4.08 0.40
C SER A 161 -10.98 4.72 1.60
N ALA A 162 -10.91 6.04 1.65
CA ALA A 162 -10.40 6.77 2.81
C ALA A 162 -11.33 6.59 4.02
N ALA A 163 -12.65 6.65 3.83
CA ALA A 163 -13.65 6.49 4.89
C ALA A 163 -13.64 5.08 5.48
N LEU A 164 -13.82 4.06 4.65
CA LEU A 164 -13.89 2.67 5.11
C LEU A 164 -12.53 2.17 5.60
N GLY A 165 -11.43 2.56 4.95
CA GLY A 165 -10.07 2.27 5.43
C GLY A 165 -9.81 2.84 6.81
N GLY A 166 -10.24 4.08 7.07
CA GLY A 166 -10.17 4.71 8.39
C GLY A 166 -11.06 4.01 9.42
N TRP A 167 -12.34 3.82 9.10
CA TRP A 167 -13.36 3.28 10.02
C TRP A 167 -13.08 1.84 10.44
N MET A 168 -12.84 0.96 9.46
CA MET A 168 -12.60 -0.47 9.73
C MET A 168 -11.29 -0.73 10.50
N GLY A 169 -10.32 0.18 10.43
CA GLY A 169 -9.06 0.10 11.17
C GLY A 169 -9.20 0.31 12.67
N LEU A 170 -10.25 1.04 13.14
CA LEU A 170 -10.39 1.47 14.53
C LEU A 170 -10.44 0.31 15.54
N ASN A 171 -11.19 -0.75 15.25
CA ASN A 171 -11.43 -1.84 16.19
C ASN A 171 -10.56 -3.09 15.97
N GLN A 172 -9.56 -3.01 15.07
CA GLN A 172 -8.71 -4.16 14.81
C GLN A 172 -7.66 -4.38 15.91
N THR A 173 -7.47 -5.64 16.30
CA THR A 173 -6.44 -6.06 17.28
C THR A 173 -5.21 -6.67 16.63
N GLN A 174 -5.29 -7.03 15.36
CA GLN A 174 -4.20 -7.60 14.59
C GLN A 174 -3.48 -6.51 13.79
N ILE A 175 -2.16 -6.39 13.99
CA ILE A 175 -1.34 -5.35 13.35
C ILE A 175 -1.40 -5.45 11.83
N ARG A 176 -1.37 -6.66 11.27
CA ARG A 176 -1.46 -6.88 9.82
C ARG A 176 -2.76 -6.36 9.21
N LYS A 177 -3.90 -6.49 9.92
CA LYS A 177 -5.17 -5.92 9.48
C LYS A 177 -5.18 -4.40 9.56
N ILE A 178 -4.60 -3.83 10.62
CA ILE A 178 -4.46 -2.36 10.74
C ILE A 178 -3.65 -1.80 9.57
N LEU A 179 -2.52 -2.43 9.23
CA LEU A 179 -1.69 -2.03 8.09
C LEU A 179 -2.41 -2.24 6.74
N ALA A 180 -3.30 -3.24 6.64
CA ALA A 180 -4.12 -3.40 5.46
C ALA A 180 -5.11 -2.24 5.29
N PHE A 181 -5.87 -1.92 6.32
CA PHE A 181 -6.83 -0.82 6.27
C PHE A 181 -6.15 0.55 6.09
N SER A 182 -4.98 0.74 6.69
CA SER A 182 -4.18 1.95 6.44
C SER A 182 -3.74 2.06 4.97
N SER A 183 -3.37 0.94 4.35
CA SER A 183 -3.00 0.95 2.94
C SER A 183 -4.17 1.25 2.00
N ILE A 184 -5.41 0.82 2.36
CA ILE A 184 -6.64 1.15 1.62
C ILE A 184 -6.92 2.66 1.73
N SER A 185 -6.77 3.24 2.91
CA SER A 185 -6.94 4.69 3.08
C SER A 185 -5.89 5.51 2.31
N HIS A 186 -4.63 5.08 2.29
CA HIS A 186 -3.58 5.74 1.50
C HIS A 186 -3.82 5.62 0.00
N LEU A 187 -4.36 4.49 -0.48
CA LEU A 187 -4.78 4.36 -1.88
C LEU A 187 -5.88 5.36 -2.23
N GLY A 188 -6.81 5.66 -1.31
CA GLY A 188 -7.80 6.71 -1.50
C GLY A 188 -7.16 8.08 -1.79
N TRP A 189 -6.11 8.46 -1.05
CA TRP A 189 -5.35 9.68 -1.30
C TRP A 189 -4.62 9.67 -2.65
N MET A 190 -4.16 8.52 -3.11
CA MET A 190 -3.48 8.39 -4.41
C MET A 190 -4.47 8.48 -5.57
N THR A 191 -5.61 7.80 -5.46
CA THR A 191 -6.57 7.70 -6.57
C THR A 191 -7.31 9.00 -6.86
N ILE A 192 -7.53 9.85 -5.86
CA ILE A 192 -8.22 11.13 -6.10
C ILE A 192 -7.40 12.09 -6.96
N ILE A 193 -6.08 12.09 -6.80
CA ILE A 193 -5.20 13.05 -7.46
C ILE A 193 -4.74 12.59 -8.85
N ILE A 194 -4.94 11.31 -9.20
CA ILE A 194 -4.37 10.74 -10.42
C ILE A 194 -4.86 11.41 -11.70
N VAL A 195 -6.10 11.88 -11.69
CA VAL A 195 -6.71 12.57 -12.84
C VAL A 195 -6.17 14.00 -13.00
N TYR A 196 -5.88 14.67 -11.88
CA TYR A 196 -5.48 16.07 -11.88
C TYR A 196 -3.97 16.24 -12.02
N ASN A 197 -3.21 15.50 -11.24
CA ASN A 197 -1.76 15.54 -11.27
C ASN A 197 -1.16 14.13 -11.10
N PRO A 198 -0.94 13.39 -12.20
CA PRO A 198 -0.43 12.02 -12.13
C PRO A 198 0.99 11.93 -11.55
N LYS A 199 1.85 12.94 -11.73
CA LYS A 199 3.18 12.95 -11.13
C LYS A 199 3.14 12.95 -9.59
N LEU A 200 2.20 13.69 -9.02
CA LEU A 200 2.01 13.76 -7.57
C LEU A 200 1.52 12.42 -6.99
N THR A 201 0.76 11.63 -7.76
CA THR A 201 0.40 10.27 -7.33
C THR A 201 1.60 9.36 -7.21
N LEU A 202 2.54 9.42 -8.16
CA LEU A 202 3.77 8.64 -8.11
C LEU A 202 4.63 9.02 -6.89
N LEU A 203 4.78 10.32 -6.62
CA LEU A 203 5.48 10.78 -5.43
C LEU A 203 4.84 10.23 -4.15
N ASN A 204 3.51 10.36 -4.03
CA ASN A 204 2.79 9.84 -2.87
C ASN A 204 2.98 8.32 -2.72
N PHE A 205 2.97 7.58 -3.83
CA PHE A 205 3.22 6.15 -3.82
C PHE A 205 4.64 5.80 -3.34
N TYR A 206 5.67 6.50 -3.82
CA TYR A 206 7.05 6.26 -3.38
C TYR A 206 7.24 6.53 -1.90
N LEU A 207 6.71 7.66 -1.39
CA LEU A 207 6.75 7.97 0.04
C LEU A 207 6.00 6.92 0.87
N TYR A 208 4.82 6.53 0.43
CA TYR A 208 4.06 5.45 1.05
C TYR A 208 4.86 4.13 1.08
N ALA A 209 5.47 3.76 -0.03
CA ALA A 209 6.27 2.54 -0.12
C ALA A 209 7.47 2.56 0.83
N LEU A 210 8.19 3.69 0.94
CA LEU A 210 9.31 3.86 1.88
C LEU A 210 8.86 3.70 3.35
N MET A 211 7.78 4.38 3.74
CA MET A 211 7.25 4.30 5.09
C MET A 211 6.73 2.90 5.43
N THR A 212 6.00 2.26 4.51
CA THR A 212 5.49 0.91 4.73
C THR A 212 6.60 -0.14 4.77
N MET A 213 7.63 -0.02 3.95
CA MET A 213 8.83 -0.88 4.02
C MET A 213 9.49 -0.77 5.39
N ALA A 214 9.69 0.45 5.91
CA ALA A 214 10.25 0.67 7.24
C ALA A 214 9.42 -0.03 8.33
N VAL A 215 8.09 0.13 8.31
CA VAL A 215 7.18 -0.48 9.30
C VAL A 215 7.18 -2.01 9.22
N PHE A 216 7.08 -2.59 8.03
CA PHE A 216 7.06 -4.05 7.90
C PHE A 216 8.39 -4.69 8.29
N LEU A 217 9.53 -4.08 7.97
CA LEU A 217 10.86 -4.59 8.34
C LEU A 217 11.08 -4.49 9.85
N THR A 218 10.68 -3.40 10.49
CA THR A 218 10.76 -3.26 11.95
C THR A 218 9.85 -4.26 12.66
N LEU A 219 8.60 -4.45 12.22
CA LEU A 219 7.71 -5.46 12.76
C LEU A 219 8.23 -6.89 12.57
N ASN A 220 8.87 -7.17 11.43
CA ASN A 220 9.47 -8.47 11.16
C ASN A 220 10.69 -8.75 12.06
N SER A 221 11.52 -7.75 12.34
CA SER A 221 12.66 -7.89 13.26
C SER A 221 12.22 -8.16 14.70
N ILE A 222 11.11 -7.53 15.12
CA ILE A 222 10.53 -7.70 16.45
C ILE A 222 9.64 -8.96 16.55
N ASN A 223 9.16 -9.50 15.41
CA ASN A 223 8.24 -10.65 15.31
C ASN A 223 6.88 -10.41 15.98
N THR A 224 6.30 -9.22 15.87
CA THR A 224 5.01 -8.88 16.46
C THR A 224 3.86 -9.00 15.46
N LEU A 225 2.80 -9.71 15.84
CA LEU A 225 1.60 -9.92 15.01
C LEU A 225 0.32 -9.36 15.63
N LYS A 226 0.27 -9.29 16.96
CA LYS A 226 -0.88 -8.82 17.73
C LYS A 226 -0.52 -7.56 18.51
N LEU A 227 -1.52 -6.75 18.81
CA LEU A 227 -1.35 -5.53 19.61
C LEU A 227 -0.81 -5.84 21.01
N SER A 228 -1.28 -6.92 21.65
CA SER A 228 -0.79 -7.37 22.96
C SER A 228 0.71 -7.72 22.96
N THR A 229 1.21 -8.32 21.89
CA THR A 229 2.66 -8.61 21.76
C THR A 229 3.47 -7.35 21.49
N LEU A 230 2.90 -6.36 20.84
CA LEU A 230 3.55 -5.06 20.62
C LEU A 230 3.77 -4.32 21.93
N MET A 231 2.82 -4.38 22.88
CA MET A 231 2.96 -3.77 24.21
C MET A 231 4.21 -4.26 24.96
N THR A 232 4.58 -5.53 24.80
CA THR A 232 5.76 -6.11 25.47
C THR A 232 7.08 -5.83 24.77
N THR A 233 7.08 -5.19 23.60
CA THR A 233 8.30 -4.95 22.81
C THR A 233 9.17 -3.85 23.37
N TRP A 234 8.55 -2.84 23.98
CA TRP A 234 9.27 -1.74 24.62
C TRP A 234 10.26 -2.21 25.68
N THR A 235 9.89 -3.24 26.44
CA THR A 235 10.75 -3.83 27.46
C THR A 235 11.92 -4.65 26.88
N LYS A 236 11.78 -5.14 25.64
CA LYS A 236 12.78 -6.01 24.99
C LYS A 236 13.73 -5.26 24.06
N THR A 237 13.21 -4.35 23.26
CA THR A 237 13.96 -3.64 22.21
C THR A 237 13.50 -2.17 22.13
N PRO A 238 13.92 -1.31 23.06
CA PRO A 238 13.40 0.06 23.16
C PRO A 238 13.74 0.91 21.93
N ALA A 239 14.94 0.77 21.37
CA ALA A 239 15.34 1.54 20.18
C ALA A 239 14.49 1.19 18.93
N LEU A 240 14.26 -0.11 18.67
CA LEU A 240 13.43 -0.54 17.54
C LEU A 240 11.97 -0.15 17.71
N SER A 241 11.44 -0.21 18.93
CA SER A 241 10.07 0.23 19.20
C SER A 241 9.93 1.74 19.03
N ALA A 242 10.89 2.56 19.47
CA ALA A 242 10.88 4.00 19.24
C ALA A 242 10.90 4.34 17.73
N MET A 243 11.75 3.67 16.95
CA MET A 243 11.80 3.81 15.48
C MET A 243 10.48 3.43 14.83
N LEU A 244 9.85 2.33 15.28
CA LEU A 244 8.55 1.89 14.78
C LEU A 244 7.47 2.94 15.05
N PHE A 245 7.46 3.57 16.24
CA PHE A 245 6.48 4.62 16.54
C PHE A 245 6.67 5.85 15.70
N LEU A 246 7.89 6.33 15.51
CA LEU A 246 8.18 7.45 14.65
C LEU A 246 7.72 7.19 13.20
N THR A 247 7.93 5.97 12.69
CA THR A 247 7.47 5.62 11.34
C THR A 247 5.94 5.46 11.25
N LEU A 248 5.27 4.98 12.30
CA LEU A 248 3.80 4.96 12.36
C LEU A 248 3.21 6.37 12.42
N LEU A 249 3.83 7.28 13.19
CA LEU A 249 3.43 8.68 13.24
C LEU A 249 3.69 9.40 11.90
N SER A 250 4.74 9.02 11.18
CA SER A 250 4.97 9.53 9.83
C SER A 250 3.89 9.06 8.86
N LEU A 251 3.46 7.79 8.90
CA LEU A 251 2.31 7.32 8.14
C LEU A 251 1.02 8.04 8.50
N ALA A 252 0.83 8.39 9.77
CA ALA A 252 -0.31 9.20 10.21
C ALA A 252 -0.33 10.58 9.56
N GLY A 253 0.83 11.10 9.14
CA GLY A 253 0.98 12.40 8.50
C GLY A 253 1.01 13.56 9.48
N LEU A 254 1.71 13.43 10.59
CA LEU A 254 1.94 14.56 11.50
C LEU A 254 2.88 15.60 10.88
N PRO A 255 2.66 16.90 11.10
CA PRO A 255 3.36 17.99 10.42
C PRO A 255 4.90 17.94 10.44
N PRO A 256 5.60 17.50 11.50
CA PRO A 256 7.06 17.46 11.48
C PRO A 256 7.64 16.28 10.69
N LEU A 257 6.79 15.33 10.22
CA LEU A 257 7.24 14.08 9.59
C LEU A 257 6.91 14.05 8.10
N THR A 258 7.64 13.22 7.36
CA THR A 258 7.56 13.12 5.88
C THR A 258 6.16 12.79 5.34
N GLY A 259 5.37 12.04 6.07
CA GLY A 259 4.00 11.67 5.64
C GLY A 259 3.02 12.84 5.57
N PHE A 260 3.36 14.00 6.13
CA PHE A 260 2.57 15.22 5.99
C PHE A 260 2.69 15.82 4.57
N LEU A 261 3.86 15.74 3.98
CA LEU A 261 4.16 16.33 2.68
C LEU A 261 3.17 15.91 1.57
N PRO A 262 2.92 14.61 1.31
CA PRO A 262 2.02 14.22 0.25
C PRO A 262 0.57 14.64 0.52
N LYS A 263 0.12 14.61 1.78
CA LYS A 263 -1.24 15.06 2.13
C LYS A 263 -1.42 16.55 1.88
N TRP A 264 -0.44 17.36 2.26
CA TRP A 264 -0.47 18.79 2.06
C TRP A 264 -0.50 19.15 0.57
N LEU A 265 0.38 18.55 -0.23
CA LEU A 265 0.43 18.79 -1.69
C LEU A 265 -0.88 18.37 -2.38
N ILE A 266 -1.47 17.24 -1.97
CA ILE A 266 -2.76 16.78 -2.52
C ILE A 266 -3.89 17.77 -2.20
N ILE A 267 -3.99 18.23 -0.95
CA ILE A 267 -4.99 19.23 -0.55
C ILE A 267 -4.81 20.53 -1.35
N GLN A 268 -3.57 20.99 -1.51
CA GLN A 268 -3.25 22.17 -2.29
C GLN A 268 -3.67 22.03 -3.76
N GLU A 269 -3.43 20.88 -4.37
CA GLU A 269 -3.82 20.63 -5.76
C GLU A 269 -5.34 20.54 -5.92
N LEU A 270 -6.05 19.86 -5.01
CA LEU A 270 -7.51 19.79 -5.02
C LEU A 270 -8.17 21.16 -4.84
N THR A 271 -7.59 22.05 -4.03
CA THR A 271 -8.11 23.42 -3.89
C THR A 271 -7.89 24.26 -5.14
N LYS A 272 -6.77 24.09 -5.86
CA LYS A 272 -6.53 24.72 -7.17
C LYS A 272 -7.55 24.27 -8.22
N GLN A 273 -8.02 23.02 -8.14
CA GLN A 273 -9.00 22.44 -9.06
C GLN A 273 -10.46 22.70 -8.65
N ASN A 274 -10.70 23.62 -7.70
CA ASN A 274 -12.03 23.95 -7.18
C ASN A 274 -12.79 22.77 -6.54
N MET A 275 -12.07 21.70 -6.12
CA MET A 275 -12.62 20.52 -5.45
C MET A 275 -12.52 20.63 -3.91
N ALA A 276 -12.86 21.80 -3.36
CA ALA A 276 -12.69 22.11 -1.94
C ALA A 276 -13.47 21.12 -1.03
N LEU A 277 -14.67 20.71 -1.43
CA LEU A 277 -15.48 19.77 -0.66
C LEU A 277 -14.80 18.39 -0.52
N ALA A 278 -14.19 17.89 -1.59
CA ALA A 278 -13.45 16.64 -1.56
C ALA A 278 -12.19 16.77 -0.69
N ALA A 279 -11.50 17.90 -0.75
CA ALA A 279 -10.31 18.17 0.09
C ALA A 279 -10.68 18.19 1.59
N VAL A 280 -11.79 18.85 1.96
CA VAL A 280 -12.29 18.85 3.34
C VAL A 280 -12.72 17.46 3.78
N ALA A 281 -13.44 16.70 2.96
CA ALA A 281 -13.84 15.34 3.28
C ALA A 281 -12.61 14.45 3.56
N LEU A 282 -11.59 14.47 2.70
CA LEU A 282 -10.37 13.68 2.90
C LEU A 282 -9.58 14.12 4.14
N SER A 283 -9.52 15.40 4.44
CA SER A 283 -8.82 15.89 5.64
C SER A 283 -9.48 15.37 6.92
N ILE A 284 -10.82 15.41 7.01
CA ILE A 284 -11.58 14.85 8.14
C ILE A 284 -11.37 13.34 8.23
N LEU A 285 -11.47 12.61 7.12
CA LEU A 285 -11.29 11.16 7.09
C LEU A 285 -9.86 10.74 7.48
N SER A 286 -8.86 11.59 7.24
CA SER A 286 -7.48 11.31 7.66
C SER A 286 -7.31 11.27 9.17
N LEU A 287 -8.19 11.93 9.96
CA LEU A 287 -8.18 11.89 11.41
C LEU A 287 -8.52 10.48 11.94
N LEU A 288 -9.35 9.71 11.23
CA LEU A 288 -9.61 8.31 11.58
C LEU A 288 -8.34 7.46 11.48
N GLY A 289 -7.56 7.68 10.42
CA GLY A 289 -6.26 7.05 10.24
C GLY A 289 -5.27 7.42 11.35
N LEU A 290 -5.20 8.69 11.70
CA LEU A 290 -4.35 9.17 12.77
C LEU A 290 -4.72 8.52 14.11
N PHE A 291 -6.02 8.36 14.40
CA PHE A 291 -6.48 7.77 15.65
C PHE A 291 -5.96 6.33 15.85
N PHE A 292 -6.06 5.45 14.86
CA PHE A 292 -5.59 4.08 15.06
C PHE A 292 -4.06 3.99 15.16
N TYR A 293 -3.30 4.88 14.51
CA TYR A 293 -1.85 4.93 14.69
C TYR A 293 -1.46 5.46 16.08
N LEU A 294 -2.15 6.50 16.57
CA LEU A 294 -1.96 6.97 17.95
C LEU A 294 -2.31 5.89 18.96
N ARG A 295 -3.39 5.14 18.75
CA ARG A 295 -3.74 4.01 19.61
C ARG A 295 -2.60 2.98 19.67
N LEU A 296 -1.99 2.64 18.54
CA LEU A 296 -0.83 1.74 18.51
C LEU A 296 0.35 2.31 19.31
N ALA A 297 0.64 3.60 19.12
CA ALA A 297 1.73 4.28 19.83
C ALA A 297 1.47 4.30 21.35
N TYR A 298 0.28 4.72 21.80
CA TYR A 298 -0.06 4.76 23.22
C TYR A 298 -0.07 3.38 23.89
N CYS A 299 -0.65 2.39 23.24
CA CYS A 299 -0.66 1.03 23.76
C CYS A 299 0.75 0.49 24.02
N ALA A 300 1.70 0.86 23.18
CA ALA A 300 3.05 0.36 23.33
C ALA A 300 3.92 1.16 24.31
N THR A 301 3.68 2.46 24.49
CA THR A 301 4.52 3.32 25.35
C THR A 301 4.00 3.47 26.77
N ILE A 302 2.67 3.53 26.96
CA ILE A 302 2.07 3.93 28.23
C ILE A 302 1.61 2.72 29.06
N THR A 303 1.11 1.66 28.41
CA THR A 303 0.40 0.57 29.12
C THR A 303 1.31 -0.36 29.91
N LEU A 304 2.57 -0.53 29.51
CA LEU A 304 3.54 -1.38 30.22
C LEU A 304 4.87 -0.63 30.35
N PRO A 305 5.18 -0.08 31.52
CA PRO A 305 6.47 0.54 31.78
C PRO A 305 7.60 -0.50 31.65
N PRO A 306 8.81 -0.10 31.22
CA PRO A 306 9.94 -0.99 31.11
C PRO A 306 10.34 -1.53 32.48
N HIS A 307 10.29 -2.86 32.66
CA HIS A 307 10.77 -3.51 33.88
C HIS A 307 12.30 -3.65 33.84
N THR A 308 12.95 -3.27 34.95
CA THR A 308 14.40 -3.37 35.10
C THR A 308 14.94 -4.80 34.95
N THR A 309 14.18 -5.81 35.39
CA THR A 309 14.54 -7.23 35.26
C THR A 309 14.58 -7.72 33.83
N ASN A 310 13.73 -7.19 32.95
CA ASN A 310 13.77 -7.54 31.53
C ASN A 310 14.92 -6.85 30.80
N HIS A 311 15.36 -5.68 31.26
CA HIS A 311 16.51 -4.97 30.72
C HIS A 311 17.81 -5.77 30.91
N MET A 312 17.95 -6.49 32.01
CA MET A 312 19.09 -7.37 32.28
C MET A 312 19.25 -8.52 31.27
N LYS A 313 18.17 -8.91 30.56
CA LYS A 313 18.17 -9.99 29.56
C LYS A 313 18.37 -9.50 28.12
N LEU A 314 18.59 -8.20 27.89
CA LEU A 314 18.78 -7.63 26.55
C LEU A 314 19.99 -8.21 25.82
N TRP A 315 21.06 -8.58 26.53
CA TRP A 315 22.24 -9.22 25.94
C TRP A 315 21.92 -10.56 25.25
N HIS A 316 20.87 -11.26 25.68
CA HIS A 316 20.45 -12.55 25.12
C HIS A 316 19.59 -12.38 23.84
N THR A 317 19.04 -11.21 23.60
CA THR A 317 18.10 -10.92 22.49
C THR A 317 18.77 -10.25 21.29
N ASN A 318 20.09 -10.06 21.31
CA ASN A 318 20.85 -9.41 20.24
C ASN A 318 20.81 -10.21 18.92
N LYS A 319 19.71 -10.05 18.18
CA LYS A 319 19.72 -10.36 16.75
C LYS A 319 20.32 -9.16 16.01
N PRO A 320 21.26 -9.39 15.08
CA PRO A 320 21.83 -8.31 14.28
C PRO A 320 20.69 -7.59 13.55
N THR A 321 20.51 -6.30 13.83
CA THR A 321 19.58 -5.45 13.09
C THR A 321 20.20 -5.11 11.74
N SER A 322 19.44 -5.30 10.65
CA SER A 322 19.94 -4.95 9.32
C SER A 322 20.06 -3.41 9.20
N SER A 323 21.18 -2.94 8.64
CA SER A 323 21.41 -1.52 8.37
C SER A 323 20.31 -0.89 7.50
N SER A 324 19.62 -1.68 6.67
CA SER A 324 18.50 -1.24 5.87
C SER A 324 17.34 -0.68 6.69
N ILE A 325 17.10 -1.20 7.91
CA ILE A 325 16.04 -0.69 8.80
C ILE A 325 16.37 0.73 9.24
N SER A 326 17.60 0.99 9.68
CA SER A 326 18.00 2.33 10.15
C SER A 326 17.93 3.36 9.02
N ILE A 327 18.41 3.03 7.82
CA ILE A 327 18.34 3.92 6.66
C ILE A 327 16.89 4.24 6.29
N LEU A 328 16.03 3.23 6.19
CA LEU A 328 14.62 3.44 5.83
C LEU A 328 13.86 4.22 6.90
N THR A 329 14.12 3.98 8.17
CA THR A 329 13.46 4.73 9.27
C THR A 329 13.93 6.18 9.31
N THR A 330 15.20 6.48 9.14
CA THR A 330 15.71 7.86 9.09
C THR A 330 15.15 8.59 7.88
N VAL A 331 15.19 8.00 6.69
CA VAL A 331 14.61 8.60 5.48
C VAL A 331 13.10 8.84 5.66
N SER A 332 12.35 7.87 6.21
CA SER A 332 10.90 7.99 6.41
C SER A 332 10.51 9.06 7.45
N THR A 333 11.41 9.52 8.29
CA THR A 333 11.13 10.55 9.30
C THR A 333 11.67 11.93 8.94
N THR A 334 12.83 12.01 8.25
CA THR A 334 13.58 13.26 8.07
C THR A 334 13.58 13.82 6.65
N LEU A 335 12.85 13.25 5.70
CA LEU A 335 12.87 13.71 4.30
C LEU A 335 12.15 15.05 4.07
N LEU A 336 11.38 15.53 5.05
CA LEU A 336 10.58 16.76 4.92
C LEU A 336 11.42 18.02 4.61
N PRO A 337 12.60 18.27 5.20
CA PRO A 337 13.43 19.42 4.84
C PRO A 337 13.89 19.44 3.37
N ILE A 338 13.94 18.28 2.71
CA ILE A 338 14.32 18.15 1.29
C ILE A 338 13.11 18.38 0.37
N SER A 339 11.92 18.59 0.95
CA SER A 339 10.67 18.80 0.20
C SER A 339 10.73 19.90 -0.88
N PRO A 340 11.44 21.04 -0.72
CA PRO A 340 11.52 22.05 -1.77
C PRO A 340 12.18 21.52 -3.05
N LEU A 341 13.24 20.71 -2.92
CA LEU A 341 13.90 20.08 -4.07
C LEU A 341 12.99 19.07 -4.77
N ILE A 342 12.18 18.33 -4.00
CA ILE A 342 11.24 17.36 -4.56
C ILE A 342 10.11 18.09 -5.30
N SER A 343 9.60 19.19 -4.75
CA SER A 343 8.51 19.94 -5.37
C SER A 343 8.92 20.62 -6.69
N THR A 344 10.19 20.96 -6.88
CA THR A 344 10.67 21.50 -8.16
C THR A 344 10.78 20.47 -9.28
N MET A 345 10.79 19.16 -8.95
CA MET A 345 10.83 18.06 -9.92
C MET A 345 9.44 17.57 -10.37
N ILE A 346 8.40 17.98 -9.66
CA ILE A 346 6.99 17.64 -9.95
C ILE A 346 6.35 18.72 -10.80
#